data_76d263b9c45dad6b84bad7d4c0091a24
#
_entry.id   76d263b9c45dad6b84bad7d4c0091a24
#
_cell.length_a   1.000
_cell.length_b   1.000
_cell.length_c   1.000
_cell.angle_alpha   90.00
_cell.angle_beta   90.00
_cell.angle_gamma   90.00
#
_symmetry.space_group_name_H-M   'P 1'
#
loop_
_entity.id
_entity.type
_entity.pdbx_description
1 polymer ?
#
loop_
_entity_poly.entity_id
_entity_poly.type
_entity_poly.pdbx_seq_one_letter_code
_entity_poly.pdbx_strand_id
1 'polypeptide(L)' 'AGEALLDALVREGAQRGLAFLTLEVRVSNGPAIALYQKRGFRQAGRRRGYYEAPREDALILTYPYEKGENGKV' A
#
# COMPACT_ATOMS: atom_id res chain seq x y z
N ALA A 1 -5.35 2.44 -15.99
CA ALA A 1 -6.09 1.41 -15.31
C ALA A 1 -5.71 1.33 -13.85
N GLY A 2 -4.68 0.54 -13.49
CA GLY A 2 -4.35 0.38 -12.09
C GLY A 2 -3.94 1.65 -11.37
N GLU A 3 -3.24 2.52 -12.07
CA GLU A 3 -2.76 3.74 -11.44
C GLU A 3 -3.89 4.68 -11.07
N ALA A 4 -4.89 4.78 -11.93
CA ALA A 4 -6.02 5.66 -11.65
C ALA A 4 -6.79 5.19 -10.43
N LEU A 5 -6.97 3.88 -10.32
CA LEU A 5 -7.68 3.31 -9.18
C LEU A 5 -6.89 3.53 -7.89
N LEU A 6 -5.59 3.34 -7.96
CA LEU A 6 -4.73 3.54 -6.80
C LEU A 6 -4.73 4.99 -6.36
N ASP A 7 -4.69 5.92 -7.32
CA ASP A 7 -4.76 7.33 -6.99
C ASP A 7 -6.05 7.68 -6.29
N ALA A 8 -7.15 7.07 -6.72
CA ALA A 8 -8.44 7.32 -6.10
C ALA A 8 -8.46 6.83 -4.65
N LEU A 9 -7.87 5.66 -4.41
CA LEU A 9 -7.79 5.11 -3.07
C LEU A 9 -6.96 6.00 -2.14
N VAL A 10 -5.81 6.46 -2.62
CA VAL A 10 -4.95 7.30 -1.82
C VAL A 10 -5.64 8.62 -1.50
N ARG A 11 -6.32 9.18 -2.50
CA ARG A 11 -7.04 10.43 -2.31
C ARG A 11 -8.17 10.28 -1.30
N GLU A 12 -8.90 9.19 -1.39
CA GLU A 12 -10.00 8.95 -0.47
C GLU A 12 -9.49 8.80 0.96
N GLY A 13 -8.38 8.11 1.13
CA GLY A 13 -7.78 7.97 2.45
C GLY A 13 -7.42 9.31 3.05
N ALA A 14 -6.88 10.21 2.23
CA ALA A 14 -6.54 11.54 2.69
C ALA A 14 -7.78 12.31 3.13
N GLN A 15 -8.86 12.18 2.36
CA GLN A 15 -10.10 12.88 2.68
C GLN A 15 -10.71 12.36 3.97
N ARG A 16 -10.50 11.09 4.27
CA ARG A 16 -11.01 10.49 5.50
C ARG A 16 -10.10 10.75 6.69
N GLY A 17 -8.97 11.38 6.48
CA GLY A 17 -8.07 11.69 7.57
C GLY A 17 -7.33 10.49 8.11
N LEU A 18 -7.09 9.49 7.27
CA LEU A 18 -6.36 8.30 7.70
C LEU A 18 -4.90 8.65 7.96
N ALA A 19 -4.34 7.97 8.97
CA ALA A 19 -2.91 8.14 9.24
C ALA A 19 -2.07 7.40 8.22
N PHE A 20 -2.57 6.27 7.74
CA PHE A 20 -1.86 5.49 6.73
C PHE A 20 -2.86 4.57 6.04
N LEU A 21 -2.44 4.06 4.89
CA LEU A 21 -3.24 3.13 4.10
C LEU A 21 -2.41 1.89 3.90
N THR A 22 -2.94 0.73 4.26
CA THR A 22 -2.20 -0.53 4.19
C THR A 22 -2.89 -1.50 3.26
N LEU A 23 -2.10 -2.26 2.51
CA LEU A 23 -2.63 -3.30 1.64
C LEU A 23 -1.67 -4.47 1.59
N GLU A 24 -2.18 -5.61 1.12
CA GLU A 24 -1.37 -6.82 0.95
C GLU A 24 -1.30 -7.16 -0.52
N VAL A 25 -0.15 -7.68 -0.95
CA VAL A 25 0.04 -8.06 -2.33
C VAL A 25 0.90 -9.32 -2.35
N ARG A 26 0.66 -10.20 -3.33
CA ARG A 26 1.45 -11.42 -3.47
C ARG A 26 2.91 -11.05 -3.73
N VAL A 27 3.82 -11.76 -3.09
CA VAL A 27 5.24 -11.46 -3.25
C VAL A 27 5.69 -11.66 -4.70
N SER A 28 5.01 -12.51 -5.45
CA SER A 28 5.38 -12.76 -6.84
C SER A 28 4.83 -11.70 -7.80
N ASN A 29 3.98 -10.80 -7.31
CA ASN A 29 3.36 -9.80 -8.18
C ASN A 29 4.26 -8.58 -8.29
N GLY A 30 5.40 -8.77 -8.98
CA GLY A 30 6.38 -7.71 -9.13
C GLY A 30 5.84 -6.42 -9.71
N PRO A 31 5.07 -6.49 -10.81
CA PRO A 31 4.53 -5.26 -11.40
C PRO A 31 3.66 -4.45 -10.43
N ALA A 32 2.84 -5.14 -9.64
CA ALA A 32 2.00 -4.44 -8.68
C ALA A 32 2.83 -3.81 -7.57
N ILE A 33 3.83 -4.56 -7.09
CA ILE A 33 4.71 -4.04 -6.04
C ILE A 33 5.42 -2.79 -6.52
N ALA A 34 5.93 -2.83 -7.75
CA ALA A 34 6.63 -1.68 -8.32
C ALA A 34 5.70 -0.48 -8.44
N LEU A 35 4.46 -0.72 -8.84
CA LEU A 35 3.49 0.35 -8.98
C LEU A 35 3.20 1.01 -7.64
N TYR A 36 2.98 0.20 -6.61
CA TYR A 36 2.69 0.75 -5.29
C TYR A 36 3.87 1.51 -4.73
N GLN A 37 5.08 0.96 -4.90
CA GLN A 37 6.28 1.64 -4.41
C GLN A 37 6.50 2.96 -5.14
N LYS A 38 6.19 2.99 -6.42
CA LYS A 38 6.31 4.22 -7.18
C LYS A 38 5.35 5.29 -6.66
N ARG A 39 4.21 4.87 -6.15
CA ARG A 39 3.25 5.82 -5.59
C ARG A 39 3.58 6.25 -4.17
N GLY A 40 4.58 5.64 -3.56
CA GLY A 40 4.97 6.03 -2.23
C GLY A 40 4.68 5.01 -1.15
N PHE A 41 4.18 3.83 -1.54
CA PHE A 41 3.98 2.77 -0.57
C PHE A 41 5.32 2.17 -0.18
N ARG A 42 5.42 1.77 1.08
CA ARG A 42 6.63 1.17 1.60
C ARG A 42 6.32 -0.19 2.18
N GLN A 43 7.29 -1.09 2.15
CA GLN A 43 7.11 -2.39 2.74
C GLN A 43 7.10 -2.27 4.25
N ALA A 44 6.02 -2.69 4.87
CA ALA A 44 5.88 -2.62 6.31
C ALA A 44 6.00 -3.97 6.97
N GLY A 45 5.82 -5.06 6.21
CA GLY A 45 5.92 -6.38 6.78
C GLY A 45 5.64 -7.44 5.76
N ARG A 46 5.49 -8.67 6.23
CA ARG A 46 5.28 -9.81 5.35
C ARG A 46 4.44 -10.83 6.11
N ARG A 47 3.43 -11.37 5.45
CA ARG A 47 2.58 -12.41 6.03
C ARG A 47 2.85 -13.72 5.34
N ARG A 48 3.30 -14.69 6.10
CA ARG A 48 3.64 -15.98 5.52
C ARG A 48 2.40 -16.75 5.15
N GLY A 49 2.41 -17.34 3.96
CA GLY A 49 1.35 -18.20 3.52
C GLY A 49 -0.02 -17.57 3.52
N TYR A 50 -0.08 -16.27 3.30
CA TYR A 50 -1.34 -15.53 3.34
C TYR A 50 -2.29 -15.94 2.22
N TYR A 51 -1.75 -16.17 1.04
CA TYR A 51 -2.55 -16.60 -0.11
C TYR A 51 -2.51 -18.10 -0.27
N GLU A 52 -3.58 -18.65 -0.81
CA GLU A 52 -3.63 -20.05 -1.12
C GLU A 52 -3.87 -20.24 -2.60
N ALA A 53 -3.54 -21.40 -3.14
CA ALA A 53 -3.81 -21.76 -4.53
C ALA A 53 -3.25 -20.78 -5.55
N PRO A 54 -1.97 -20.57 -5.66
CA PRO A 54 -0.92 -21.24 -4.93
C PRO A 54 -0.60 -20.54 -3.61
N ARG A 55 0.03 -21.26 -2.74
CA ARG A 55 0.40 -20.70 -1.47
C ARG A 55 1.54 -19.71 -1.65
N GLU A 56 1.35 -18.53 -1.16
CA GLU A 56 2.34 -17.47 -1.28
C GLU A 56 2.26 -16.54 -0.09
N ASP A 57 3.40 -15.93 0.21
CA ASP A 57 3.42 -14.88 1.20
C ASP A 57 2.83 -13.62 0.65
N ALA A 58 2.42 -12.75 1.53
CA ALA A 58 1.95 -11.42 1.17
C ALA A 58 2.93 -10.40 1.68
N LEU A 59 3.20 -9.40 0.84
CA LEU A 59 3.94 -8.23 1.29
C LEU A 59 2.94 -7.22 1.79
N ILE A 60 3.20 -6.67 2.96
CA ILE A 60 2.35 -5.63 3.52
C ILE A 60 2.98 -4.29 3.16
N LEU A 61 2.24 -3.49 2.39
CA LEU A 61 2.70 -2.20 1.93
C LEU A 61 1.85 -1.13 2.59
N THR A 62 2.49 -0.05 3.01
CA THR A 62 1.78 1.01 3.69
C THR A 62 2.15 2.36 3.09
N TYR A 63 1.14 3.21 3.00
CA TYR A 63 1.31 4.57 2.50
C TYR A 63 1.01 5.52 3.65
N PRO A 64 2.03 6.16 4.21
CA PRO A 64 1.80 7.10 5.32
C PRO A 64 1.35 8.45 4.79
N TYR A 65 0.33 9.02 5.40
CA TYR A 65 -0.12 10.36 5.05
C TYR A 65 0.60 11.37 5.93
N GLU A 66 1.10 12.39 5.29
CA GLU A 66 1.81 13.41 6.03
C GLU A 66 0.85 14.48 6.40
N LYS A 67 0.34 14.34 7.56
CA LYS A 67 -0.51 15.38 7.94
C LYS A 67 0.24 16.39 8.71
N GLY A 68 0.32 16.93 8.46
CA GLY A 68 1.00 17.62 9.19
C GLY A 68 1.91 17.58 9.93
N GLU A 69 2.05 17.30 9.45
CA GLU A 69 2.75 17.39 9.99
C GLU A 69 3.03 18.11 10.32
N ASN A 70 2.45 18.14 9.92
CA ASN A 70 2.44 18.60 10.20
C ASN A 70 2.65 18.95 10.86
N GLY A 71 2.56 19.05 10.89
CA GLY A 71 2.66 19.25 11.48
C GLY A 71 3.43 19.36 12.17
N LYS A 72 3.82 19.18 11.92
CA LYS A 72 4.44 19.21 12.48
C LYS A 72 5.01 19.60 12.85
N VAL A 73 5.03 19.66 12.70
CA VAL A 73 5.39 19.97 12.90
C VAL A 73 5.69 20.31 13.24
#